data_56e0a549f2414dcb85680cd6cf5a2509
#
_entry.id   56e0a549f2414dcb85680cd6cf5a2509
#
_cell.length_a   1.000
_cell.length_b   1.000
_cell.length_c   1.000
_cell.angle_alpha   90.00
_cell.angle_beta   90.00
_cell.angle_gamma   90.00
#
_symmetry.space_group_name_H-M   'P 1'
#
loop_
_entity.id
_entity.type
_entity.pdbx_description
1 polymer ?
#
loop_
_entity_poly.entity_id
_entity_poly.type
_entity_poly.pdbx_seq_one_letter_code
_entity_poly.pdbx_strand_id
1 'polypeptide(L)'
;MARIDKIEVVIADLPTIRQHVLAMATMTTQAVVLVFVHRSDGIIGVGEATTIGGLAYGEESPEGAKLAIETYFAPLLAGVDPDFPAQAMALLDRHIVGNRFAKCAIETALLDALGQHRGLPLSELCGGRRCESLPVAWTLASGVTDRDIEEGEGMLASRRHNIFKLKIGKRSVAEDCAHVAAIARAFEGRASVRVDVNQYWSRAQAADGIARLQDAGVVLIEQPISSDDIAGMRALCDRFDCAIMADEALTGPASAWRYATEGAADVFSIKIAQSGGLTAAGKVCAIAGAAHIALYGGTMLEGGVGTAASAHAFAAAGAMEWGTELFGPLLLADEILEEPLIYRDYALQVPTGPGLGVRVDRDALARFARN
;
A
#
# COMPACT_ATOMS: atom_id res chain seq x y z
N MET A 1 -9.98 27.81 -19.06
CA MET A 1 -9.12 26.76 -18.51
C MET A 1 -9.18 26.90 -16.99
N ALA A 2 -9.45 25.82 -16.31
CA ALA A 2 -9.43 25.79 -14.85
C ALA A 2 -8.00 25.99 -14.33
N ARG A 3 -7.86 26.40 -13.07
CA ARG A 3 -6.56 26.59 -12.41
C ARG A 3 -6.61 25.97 -11.01
N ILE A 4 -5.47 25.62 -10.48
CA ILE A 4 -5.35 25.28 -9.06
C ILE A 4 -5.38 26.58 -8.26
N ASP A 5 -6.43 26.77 -7.46
CA ASP A 5 -6.62 27.99 -6.66
C ASP A 5 -6.00 27.82 -5.26
N LYS A 6 -6.14 26.63 -4.67
CA LYS A 6 -5.68 26.34 -3.32
C LYS A 6 -5.35 24.85 -3.18
N ILE A 7 -4.33 24.55 -2.39
CA ILE A 7 -4.07 23.21 -1.85
C ILE A 7 -4.23 23.30 -0.33
N GLU A 8 -5.10 22.45 0.21
CA GLU A 8 -5.37 22.33 1.63
C GLU A 8 -4.84 20.99 2.12
N VAL A 9 -4.19 20.98 3.28
CA VAL A 9 -3.59 19.75 3.85
C VAL A 9 -4.06 19.58 5.29
N VAL A 10 -4.64 18.42 5.59
CA VAL A 10 -5.14 18.06 6.92
C VAL A 10 -4.47 16.76 7.35
N ILE A 11 -3.85 16.75 8.55
CA ILE A 11 -3.43 15.51 9.20
C ILE A 11 -4.56 15.07 10.12
N ALA A 12 -4.97 13.80 10.02
CA ALA A 12 -5.95 13.20 10.92
C ALA A 12 -5.37 11.94 11.56
N ASP A 13 -5.61 11.79 12.87
CA ASP A 13 -5.20 10.64 13.65
C ASP A 13 -6.40 9.72 13.90
N LEU A 14 -6.48 8.64 13.14
CA LEU A 14 -7.57 7.68 13.19
C LEU A 14 -7.22 6.53 14.15
N PRO A 15 -8.03 6.26 15.18
CA PRO A 15 -7.76 5.16 16.10
C PRO A 15 -7.89 3.81 15.39
N THR A 16 -7.04 2.85 15.77
CA THR A 16 -7.13 1.48 15.25
C THR A 16 -8.03 0.62 16.14
N ILE A 17 -8.71 -0.37 15.55
CA ILE A 17 -9.60 -1.32 16.27
C ILE A 17 -8.86 -2.15 17.32
N ARG A 18 -7.55 -2.29 17.19
CA ARG A 18 -6.64 -2.97 18.14
C ARG A 18 -5.23 -2.45 17.95
N GLN A 19 -4.35 -2.75 18.89
CA GLN A 19 -2.93 -2.54 18.65
C GLN A 19 -2.49 -3.32 17.41
N HIS A 20 -1.81 -2.62 16.50
CA HIS A 20 -1.21 -3.23 15.32
C HIS A 20 0.31 -3.31 15.52
N VAL A 21 0.78 -4.53 15.76
CA VAL A 21 2.19 -4.79 16.09
C VAL A 21 2.94 -5.14 14.79
N LEU A 22 3.86 -4.26 14.44
CA LEU A 22 4.77 -4.44 13.31
C LEU A 22 6.19 -4.70 13.80
N ALA A 23 7.08 -5.12 12.91
CA ALA A 23 8.48 -5.32 13.27
C ALA A 23 9.13 -4.02 13.79
N MET A 24 8.85 -2.87 13.18
CA MET A 24 9.45 -1.57 13.50
C MET A 24 8.63 -0.68 14.44
N ALA A 25 7.31 -0.89 14.57
CA ALA A 25 6.43 -0.02 15.35
C ALA A 25 5.23 -0.77 15.93
N THR A 26 4.63 -0.23 17.00
CA THR A 26 3.31 -0.63 17.48
C THR A 26 2.39 0.57 17.38
N MET A 27 1.29 0.42 16.65
CA MET A 27 0.36 1.50 16.36
C MET A 27 -0.96 1.30 17.11
N THR A 28 -1.48 2.38 17.67
CA THR A 28 -2.84 2.51 18.23
C THR A 28 -3.67 3.54 17.47
N THR A 29 -3.01 4.30 16.63
CA THR A 29 -3.60 5.29 15.72
C THR A 29 -2.87 5.22 14.38
N GLN A 30 -3.56 5.52 13.29
CA GLN A 30 -2.99 5.73 11.97
C GLN A 30 -3.12 7.20 11.60
N ALA A 31 -1.99 7.84 11.32
CA ALA A 31 -1.97 9.22 10.85
C ALA A 31 -2.11 9.22 9.33
N VAL A 32 -3.17 9.85 8.82
CA VAL A 32 -3.40 10.08 7.39
C VAL A 32 -3.25 11.57 7.08
N VAL A 33 -2.58 11.88 5.98
CA VAL A 33 -2.42 13.26 5.48
C VAL A 33 -3.31 13.41 4.26
N LEU A 34 -4.46 14.08 4.43
CA LEU A 34 -5.37 14.35 3.33
C LEU A 34 -4.98 15.65 2.63
N VAL A 35 -4.96 15.60 1.31
CA VAL A 35 -4.64 16.73 0.43
C VAL A 35 -5.85 17.03 -0.44
N PHE A 36 -6.34 18.26 -0.39
CA PHE A 36 -7.46 18.74 -1.20
C PHE A 36 -6.94 19.76 -2.21
N VAL A 37 -7.08 19.45 -3.49
CA VAL A 37 -6.75 20.35 -4.59
C VAL A 37 -8.03 21.04 -5.05
N HIS A 38 -8.14 22.34 -4.76
CA HIS A 38 -9.27 23.18 -5.14
C HIS A 38 -9.04 23.76 -6.53
N ARG A 39 -9.95 23.49 -7.46
CA ARG A 39 -9.95 24.03 -8.82
C ARG A 39 -10.84 25.28 -8.90
N SER A 40 -10.50 26.19 -9.78
CA SER A 40 -11.27 27.44 -10.02
C SER A 40 -12.68 27.23 -10.59
N ASP A 41 -13.00 26.02 -11.05
CA ASP A 41 -14.34 25.62 -11.52
C ASP A 41 -15.20 24.95 -10.41
N GLY A 42 -14.69 24.94 -9.18
CA GLY A 42 -15.40 24.45 -7.99
C GLY A 42 -15.22 22.96 -7.69
N ILE A 43 -14.53 22.21 -8.56
CA ILE A 43 -14.20 20.81 -8.29
C ILE A 43 -13.08 20.75 -7.24
N ILE A 44 -13.19 19.80 -6.30
CA ILE A 44 -12.18 19.52 -5.30
C ILE A 44 -11.75 18.07 -5.43
N GLY A 45 -10.50 17.84 -5.81
CA GLY A 45 -9.92 16.51 -5.80
C GLY A 45 -9.23 16.22 -4.48
N VAL A 46 -9.28 14.96 -4.05
CA VAL A 46 -8.68 14.50 -2.80
C VAL A 46 -7.61 13.44 -3.04
N GLY A 47 -6.54 13.49 -2.25
CA GLY A 47 -5.51 12.47 -2.20
C GLY A 47 -5.04 12.24 -0.78
N GLU A 48 -4.30 11.16 -0.56
CA GLU A 48 -3.84 10.75 0.75
C GLU A 48 -2.37 10.36 0.73
N ALA A 49 -1.60 10.86 1.70
CA ALA A 49 -0.30 10.32 2.07
C ALA A 49 -0.40 9.67 3.44
N THR A 50 0.09 8.46 3.54
CA THR A 50 0.03 7.68 4.79
C THR A 50 1.39 7.08 5.07
N THR A 51 1.81 7.16 6.33
CA THR A 51 3.08 6.61 6.80
C THR A 51 2.85 5.63 7.93
N ILE A 52 3.61 4.54 7.97
CA ILE A 52 3.51 3.55 9.04
C ILE A 52 4.40 3.96 10.21
N GLY A 53 3.79 4.27 11.36
CA GLY A 53 4.53 4.62 12.58
C GLY A 53 5.38 5.90 12.43
N GLY A 54 4.92 6.89 11.69
CA GLY A 54 5.66 8.11 11.40
C GLY A 54 6.89 7.84 10.53
N LEU A 55 8.10 7.98 11.06
CA LEU A 55 9.37 7.71 10.36
C LEU A 55 9.88 6.27 10.52
N ALA A 56 9.06 5.35 11.06
CA ALA A 56 9.52 4.00 11.36
C ALA A 56 9.66 3.11 10.11
N TYR A 57 8.91 3.40 9.04
CA TYR A 57 8.92 2.60 7.82
C TYR A 57 9.49 3.36 6.60
N GLY A 58 9.26 4.65 6.48
CA GLY A 58 9.65 5.45 5.32
C GLY A 58 10.42 6.71 5.69
N GLU A 59 10.82 7.46 4.66
CA GLU A 59 11.63 8.67 4.79
C GLU A 59 10.81 9.93 5.12
N GLU A 60 9.48 9.82 5.12
CA GLU A 60 8.56 10.94 5.35
C GLU A 60 7.71 10.68 6.59
N SER A 61 7.46 11.75 7.36
CA SER A 61 6.45 11.75 8.43
C SER A 61 5.20 12.51 7.97
N PRO A 62 4.05 12.32 8.64
CA PRO A 62 2.84 13.10 8.34
C PRO A 62 3.08 14.60 8.37
N GLU A 63 3.82 15.08 9.39
CA GLU A 63 4.18 16.49 9.55
C GLU A 63 5.13 16.97 8.44
N GLY A 64 6.11 16.15 8.08
CA GLY A 64 7.05 16.43 6.99
C GLY A 64 6.35 16.53 5.65
N ALA A 65 5.45 15.61 5.35
CA ALA A 65 4.64 15.62 4.13
C ALA A 65 3.75 16.87 4.05
N LYS A 66 3.03 17.21 5.16
CA LYS A 66 2.23 18.43 5.23
C LYS A 66 3.08 19.67 4.99
N LEU A 67 4.19 19.82 5.72
CA LEU A 67 5.07 20.98 5.60
C LEU A 67 5.66 21.10 4.20
N ALA A 68 6.08 20.00 3.58
CA ALA A 68 6.61 20.00 2.23
C ALA A 68 5.56 20.45 1.21
N ILE A 69 4.33 19.96 1.34
CA ILE A 69 3.22 20.35 0.45
C ILE A 69 2.89 21.83 0.62
N GLU A 70 2.69 22.31 1.84
CA GLU A 70 2.29 23.69 2.09
C GLU A 70 3.37 24.70 1.70
N THR A 71 4.65 24.37 1.98
CA THR A 71 5.77 25.32 1.79
C THR A 71 6.31 25.32 0.37
N TYR A 72 6.37 24.15 -0.27
CA TYR A 72 7.09 24.01 -1.55
C TYR A 72 6.18 23.60 -2.71
N PHE A 73 5.24 22.67 -2.52
CA PHE A 73 4.43 22.17 -3.62
C PHE A 73 3.32 23.14 -3.99
N ALA A 74 2.57 23.63 -2.99
CA ALA A 74 1.43 24.51 -3.23
C ALA A 74 1.82 25.81 -3.96
N PRO A 75 2.93 26.50 -3.62
CA PRO A 75 3.38 27.66 -4.39
C PRO A 75 3.76 27.33 -5.85
N LEU A 76 4.37 26.17 -6.11
CA LEU A 76 4.74 25.75 -7.46
C LEU A 76 3.52 25.41 -8.31
N LEU A 77 2.47 24.88 -7.69
CA LEU A 77 1.25 24.43 -8.37
C LEU A 77 0.18 25.52 -8.49
N ALA A 78 0.34 26.65 -7.80
CA ALA A 78 -0.61 27.76 -7.87
C ALA A 78 -0.78 28.26 -9.32
N GLY A 79 -2.01 28.28 -9.80
CA GLY A 79 -2.35 28.72 -11.16
C GLY A 79 -2.06 27.69 -12.28
N VAL A 80 -1.48 26.54 -11.96
CA VAL A 80 -1.28 25.42 -12.91
C VAL A 80 -2.64 24.88 -13.36
N ASP A 81 -2.71 24.44 -14.61
CA ASP A 81 -3.92 23.80 -15.16
C ASP A 81 -4.06 22.37 -14.61
N PRO A 82 -5.11 22.08 -13.82
CA PRO A 82 -5.32 20.76 -13.23
C PRO A 82 -5.76 19.68 -14.23
N ASP A 83 -6.08 20.04 -15.46
CA ASP A 83 -6.43 19.07 -16.50
C ASP A 83 -5.21 18.33 -17.08
N PHE A 84 -4.00 18.73 -16.66
CA PHE A 84 -2.74 18.13 -17.09
C PHE A 84 -1.91 17.64 -15.88
N PRO A 85 -2.36 16.62 -15.11
CA PRO A 85 -1.64 16.12 -13.93
C PRO A 85 -0.17 15.79 -14.21
N ALA A 86 0.12 15.18 -15.36
CA ALA A 86 1.50 14.84 -15.72
C ALA A 86 2.44 16.06 -15.82
N GLN A 87 1.93 17.22 -16.28
CA GLN A 87 2.72 18.45 -16.33
C GLN A 87 2.95 19.03 -14.91
N ALA A 88 1.92 18.98 -14.06
CA ALA A 88 2.03 19.38 -12.66
C ALA A 88 3.07 18.51 -11.92
N MET A 89 3.02 17.19 -12.10
CA MET A 89 3.98 16.28 -11.48
C MET A 89 5.40 16.46 -12.03
N ALA A 90 5.56 16.68 -13.34
CA ALA A 90 6.88 16.99 -13.93
C ALA A 90 7.48 18.30 -13.40
N LEU A 91 6.63 19.29 -13.08
CA LEU A 91 7.08 20.53 -12.43
C LEU A 91 7.60 20.24 -11.02
N LEU A 92 6.88 19.44 -10.23
CA LEU A 92 7.33 19.02 -8.90
C LEU A 92 8.62 18.20 -8.96
N ASP A 93 8.74 17.24 -9.88
CA ASP A 93 9.94 16.42 -10.00
C ASP A 93 11.19 17.21 -10.38
N ARG A 94 11.03 18.28 -11.14
CA ARG A 94 12.14 19.18 -11.50
C ARG A 94 12.68 19.98 -10.32
N HIS A 95 11.83 20.33 -9.35
CA HIS A 95 12.18 21.26 -8.28
C HIS A 95 12.31 20.61 -6.90
N ILE A 96 11.77 19.39 -6.72
CA ILE A 96 11.66 18.71 -5.43
C ILE A 96 12.20 17.30 -5.51
N VAL A 97 13.28 17.04 -4.79
CA VAL A 97 13.88 15.69 -4.66
C VAL A 97 13.10 14.86 -3.63
N GLY A 98 12.90 13.58 -3.87
CA GLY A 98 12.22 12.68 -2.94
C GLY A 98 10.76 13.07 -2.69
N ASN A 99 10.34 13.03 -1.42
CA ASN A 99 8.97 13.35 -1.01
C ASN A 99 7.91 12.54 -1.78
N ARG A 100 8.13 11.23 -1.87
CA ARG A 100 7.31 10.33 -2.69
C ARG A 100 5.88 10.23 -2.20
N PHE A 101 5.68 10.18 -0.87
CA PHE A 101 4.34 10.07 -0.28
C PHE A 101 3.54 11.36 -0.49
N ALA A 102 4.18 12.50 -0.26
CA ALA A 102 3.59 13.80 -0.55
C ALA A 102 3.25 13.96 -2.05
N LYS A 103 4.14 13.53 -2.95
CA LYS A 103 3.90 13.53 -4.40
C LYS A 103 2.72 12.61 -4.78
N CYS A 104 2.64 11.43 -4.17
CA CYS A 104 1.54 10.50 -4.39
C CYS A 104 0.20 11.13 -4.02
N ALA A 105 0.11 11.81 -2.86
CA ALA A 105 -1.12 12.48 -2.45
C ALA A 105 -1.53 13.59 -3.42
N ILE A 106 -0.59 14.40 -3.89
CA ILE A 106 -0.86 15.45 -4.90
C ILE A 106 -1.31 14.85 -6.22
N GLU A 107 -0.60 13.83 -6.74
CA GLU A 107 -0.97 13.17 -8.00
C GLU A 107 -2.37 12.57 -7.91
N THR A 108 -2.67 11.88 -6.80
CA THR A 108 -3.99 11.30 -6.55
C THR A 108 -5.07 12.37 -6.56
N ALA A 109 -4.87 13.49 -5.85
CA ALA A 109 -5.82 14.59 -5.81
C ALA A 109 -6.05 15.23 -7.19
N LEU A 110 -5.00 15.39 -7.99
CA LEU A 110 -5.11 15.91 -9.35
C LEU A 110 -5.87 14.94 -10.27
N LEU A 111 -5.58 13.64 -10.18
CA LEU A 111 -6.25 12.61 -10.97
C LEU A 111 -7.70 12.43 -10.54
N ASP A 112 -8.01 12.53 -9.24
CA ASP A 112 -9.37 12.54 -8.71
C ASP A 112 -10.16 13.72 -9.28
N ALA A 113 -9.62 14.94 -9.19
CA ALA A 113 -10.24 16.13 -9.76
C ALA A 113 -10.47 16.02 -11.27
N LEU A 114 -9.50 15.46 -12.02
CA LEU A 114 -9.62 15.22 -13.45
C LEU A 114 -10.72 14.18 -13.74
N GLY A 115 -10.77 13.08 -12.99
CA GLY A 115 -11.79 12.05 -13.12
C GLY A 115 -13.20 12.60 -12.86
N GLN A 116 -13.38 13.42 -11.81
CA GLN A 116 -14.62 14.13 -11.54
C GLN A 116 -15.01 15.06 -12.69
N HIS A 117 -14.06 15.86 -13.20
CA HIS A 117 -14.29 16.77 -14.32
C HIS A 117 -14.69 16.03 -15.61
N ARG A 118 -14.11 14.86 -15.88
CA ARG A 118 -14.38 14.06 -17.08
C ARG A 118 -15.55 13.10 -16.92
N GLY A 119 -16.09 12.93 -15.71
CA GLY A 119 -17.11 11.93 -15.40
C GLY A 119 -16.61 10.49 -15.51
N LEU A 120 -15.32 10.23 -15.28
CA LEU A 120 -14.67 8.93 -15.40
C LEU A 120 -14.08 8.47 -14.07
N PRO A 121 -14.19 7.17 -13.73
CA PRO A 121 -13.43 6.59 -12.61
C PRO A 121 -11.92 6.73 -12.83
N LEU A 122 -11.16 6.82 -11.75
CA LEU A 122 -9.70 6.99 -11.82
C LEU A 122 -9.03 5.82 -12.56
N SER A 123 -9.52 4.59 -12.43
CA SER A 123 -9.00 3.44 -13.18
C SER A 123 -9.07 3.61 -14.70
N GLU A 124 -10.06 4.34 -15.22
CA GLU A 124 -10.15 4.63 -16.65
C GLU A 124 -9.05 5.61 -17.11
N LEU A 125 -8.66 6.54 -16.24
CA LEU A 125 -7.51 7.42 -16.49
C LEU A 125 -6.17 6.68 -16.41
N CYS A 126 -6.11 5.55 -15.68
CA CYS A 126 -4.94 4.68 -15.56
C CYS A 126 -4.84 3.62 -16.70
N GLY A 127 -5.67 3.67 -17.71
CA GLY A 127 -5.61 2.76 -18.86
C GLY A 127 -6.76 1.75 -18.95
N GLY A 128 -7.73 1.84 -18.06
CA GLY A 128 -8.94 1.04 -18.07
C GLY A 128 -8.93 -0.11 -17.05
N ARG A 129 -10.04 -0.26 -16.34
CA ARG A 129 -10.24 -1.27 -15.32
C ARG A 129 -10.31 -2.67 -15.94
N ARG A 130 -9.51 -3.60 -15.43
CA ARG A 130 -9.43 -5.01 -15.86
C ARG A 130 -10.14 -5.98 -14.93
N CYS A 131 -10.44 -5.58 -13.69
CA CYS A 131 -11.20 -6.37 -12.72
C CYS A 131 -12.12 -5.48 -11.89
N GLU A 132 -13.19 -6.05 -11.35
CA GLU A 132 -14.20 -5.33 -10.55
C GLU A 132 -13.91 -5.41 -9.06
N SER A 133 -13.09 -6.36 -8.65
CA SER A 133 -12.71 -6.59 -7.26
C SER A 133 -11.29 -7.13 -7.15
N LEU A 134 -10.68 -6.92 -6.00
CA LEU A 134 -9.30 -7.29 -5.68
C LEU A 134 -9.29 -8.15 -4.42
N PRO A 135 -8.75 -9.38 -4.45
CA PRO A 135 -8.59 -10.20 -3.25
C PRO A 135 -7.75 -9.48 -2.19
N VAL A 136 -8.18 -9.54 -0.93
CA VAL A 136 -7.52 -8.82 0.17
C VAL A 136 -7.03 -9.78 1.22
N ALA A 137 -5.71 -9.74 1.48
CA ALA A 137 -5.08 -10.43 2.59
C ALA A 137 -5.39 -9.73 3.92
N TRP A 138 -5.30 -10.48 5.01
CA TRP A 138 -5.39 -9.96 6.37
C TRP A 138 -4.12 -10.28 7.15
N THR A 139 -3.63 -9.31 7.92
CA THR A 139 -2.46 -9.50 8.77
C THR A 139 -2.89 -10.02 10.14
N LEU A 140 -2.54 -11.26 10.45
CA LEU A 140 -2.63 -11.83 11.78
C LEU A 140 -1.43 -11.31 12.60
N ALA A 141 -1.68 -10.53 13.63
CA ALA A 141 -0.65 -9.73 14.30
C ALA A 141 -0.74 -9.75 15.82
N SER A 142 -1.41 -10.73 16.43
CA SER A 142 -1.43 -10.87 17.88
C SER A 142 -0.11 -11.42 18.44
N GLY A 143 0.63 -12.16 17.61
CA GLY A 143 1.84 -12.87 17.98
C GLY A 143 1.60 -14.07 18.91
N VAL A 144 0.33 -14.46 19.13
CA VAL A 144 -0.07 -15.62 19.92
C VAL A 144 -0.81 -16.60 19.03
N THR A 145 -0.27 -17.79 18.85
CA THR A 145 -0.74 -18.79 17.86
C THR A 145 -2.24 -19.05 17.92
N ASP A 146 -2.77 -19.33 19.12
CA ASP A 146 -4.18 -19.66 19.29
C ASP A 146 -5.10 -18.48 18.98
N ARG A 147 -4.70 -17.26 19.31
CA ARG A 147 -5.45 -16.04 18.99
C ARG A 147 -5.43 -15.73 17.50
N ASP A 148 -4.30 -15.91 16.84
CA ASP A 148 -4.19 -15.70 15.40
C ASP A 148 -4.99 -16.75 14.63
N ILE A 149 -5.06 -17.99 15.12
CA ILE A 149 -5.95 -19.04 14.55
C ILE A 149 -7.42 -18.66 14.77
N GLU A 150 -7.82 -18.26 15.98
CA GLU A 150 -9.19 -17.82 16.27
C GLU A 150 -9.62 -16.64 15.40
N GLU A 151 -8.76 -15.62 15.25
CA GLU A 151 -9.02 -14.47 14.38
C GLU A 151 -9.19 -14.92 12.91
N GLY A 152 -8.31 -15.80 12.40
CA GLY A 152 -8.39 -16.32 11.04
C GLY A 152 -9.64 -17.16 10.78
N GLU A 153 -10.06 -17.99 11.75
CA GLU A 153 -11.34 -18.74 11.65
C GLU A 153 -12.54 -17.78 11.54
N GLY A 154 -12.55 -16.69 12.33
CA GLY A 154 -13.57 -15.65 12.24
C GLY A 154 -13.60 -14.99 10.86
N MET A 155 -12.42 -14.72 10.27
CA MET A 155 -12.31 -14.14 8.92
C MET A 155 -12.83 -15.08 7.84
N LEU A 156 -12.54 -16.38 7.93
CA LEU A 156 -13.05 -17.38 7.01
C LEU A 156 -14.57 -17.57 7.14
N ALA A 157 -15.07 -17.69 8.37
CA ALA A 157 -16.50 -17.87 8.65
C ALA A 157 -17.34 -16.70 8.13
N SER A 158 -16.84 -15.48 8.27
CA SER A 158 -17.48 -14.26 7.75
C SER A 158 -17.22 -13.99 6.26
N ARG A 159 -16.48 -14.86 5.57
CA ARG A 159 -16.03 -14.68 4.17
C ARG A 159 -15.30 -13.34 3.94
N ARG A 160 -14.56 -12.89 4.93
CA ARG A 160 -13.87 -11.61 4.88
C ARG A 160 -12.48 -11.70 4.26
N HIS A 161 -11.67 -12.69 4.72
CA HIS A 161 -10.33 -12.96 4.21
C HIS A 161 -10.04 -14.45 4.19
N ASN A 162 -9.29 -14.90 3.18
CA ASN A 162 -8.76 -16.27 3.04
C ASN A 162 -7.28 -16.27 2.62
N ILE A 163 -6.63 -15.14 2.78
CA ILE A 163 -5.20 -14.93 2.62
C ILE A 163 -4.70 -14.32 3.92
N PHE A 164 -3.81 -15.02 4.62
CA PHE A 164 -3.28 -14.56 5.90
C PHE A 164 -1.79 -14.26 5.81
N LYS A 165 -1.41 -13.06 6.28
CA LYS A 165 -0.01 -12.64 6.40
C LYS A 165 0.39 -12.56 7.86
N LEU A 166 1.56 -13.08 8.20
CA LEU A 166 2.14 -12.99 9.54
C LEU A 166 3.40 -12.13 9.51
N LYS A 167 3.52 -11.21 10.47
CA LYS A 167 4.74 -10.44 10.69
C LYS A 167 5.66 -11.21 11.62
N ILE A 168 6.88 -11.49 11.15
CA ILE A 168 7.91 -12.26 11.88
C ILE A 168 9.25 -11.52 11.89
N GLY A 169 10.26 -12.06 12.54
CA GLY A 169 11.62 -11.51 12.58
C GLY A 169 12.04 -10.95 13.93
N LYS A 170 11.10 -10.73 14.86
CA LYS A 170 11.40 -10.23 16.22
C LYS A 170 11.85 -11.32 17.20
N ARG A 171 11.38 -12.56 17.01
CA ARG A 171 11.75 -13.73 17.82
C ARG A 171 12.90 -14.47 17.15
N SER A 172 13.38 -15.54 17.76
CA SER A 172 14.29 -16.44 17.09
C SER A 172 13.64 -17.05 15.86
N VAL A 173 14.42 -17.38 14.84
CA VAL A 173 13.93 -18.03 13.62
C VAL A 173 13.11 -19.29 13.94
N ALA A 174 13.56 -20.07 14.92
CA ALA A 174 12.87 -21.30 15.33
C ALA A 174 11.48 -21.03 15.93
N GLU A 175 11.34 -20.01 16.78
CA GLU A 175 10.06 -19.63 17.39
C GLU A 175 9.09 -19.06 16.35
N ASP A 176 9.57 -18.18 15.47
CA ASP A 176 8.77 -17.61 14.40
C ASP A 176 8.30 -18.70 13.43
N CYS A 177 9.19 -19.61 13.00
CA CYS A 177 8.82 -20.71 12.13
C CYS A 177 7.83 -21.68 12.77
N ALA A 178 7.98 -21.99 14.06
CA ALA A 178 7.03 -22.85 14.78
C ALA A 178 5.63 -22.22 14.89
N HIS A 179 5.57 -20.91 15.15
CA HIS A 179 4.32 -20.14 15.19
C HIS A 179 3.61 -20.18 13.81
N VAL A 180 4.35 -19.82 12.76
CA VAL A 180 3.82 -19.82 11.38
C VAL A 180 3.37 -21.22 10.93
N ALA A 181 4.18 -22.25 11.20
CA ALA A 181 3.85 -23.63 10.84
C ALA A 181 2.57 -24.14 11.50
N ALA A 182 2.33 -23.77 12.77
CA ALA A 182 1.10 -24.11 13.45
C ALA A 182 -0.12 -23.46 12.80
N ILE A 183 -0.03 -22.19 12.41
CA ILE A 183 -1.09 -21.45 11.73
C ILE A 183 -1.30 -21.98 10.30
N ALA A 184 -0.22 -22.25 9.55
CA ALA A 184 -0.31 -22.81 8.21
C ALA A 184 -1.03 -24.18 8.21
N ARG A 185 -0.72 -25.04 9.19
CA ARG A 185 -1.40 -26.32 9.38
C ARG A 185 -2.87 -26.14 9.73
N ALA A 186 -3.22 -25.18 10.58
CA ALA A 186 -4.61 -24.92 10.94
C ALA A 186 -5.46 -24.50 9.75
N PHE A 187 -4.87 -23.81 8.76
CA PHE A 187 -5.57 -23.31 7.58
C PHE A 187 -5.31 -24.10 6.30
N GLU A 188 -4.63 -25.23 6.38
CA GLU A 188 -4.30 -26.07 5.21
C GLU A 188 -5.54 -26.37 4.36
N GLY A 189 -5.43 -26.14 3.05
CA GLY A 189 -6.51 -26.31 2.07
C GLY A 189 -7.66 -25.29 2.16
N ARG A 190 -7.63 -24.34 3.13
CA ARG A 190 -8.71 -23.35 3.33
C ARG A 190 -8.26 -21.91 3.12
N ALA A 191 -7.01 -21.59 3.40
CA ALA A 191 -6.45 -20.27 3.21
C ALA A 191 -4.96 -20.34 2.82
N SER A 192 -4.50 -19.31 2.13
CA SER A 192 -3.07 -19.11 1.85
C SER A 192 -2.38 -18.42 3.03
N VAL A 193 -1.23 -18.95 3.45
CA VAL A 193 -0.41 -18.35 4.51
C VAL A 193 0.90 -17.82 3.92
N ARG A 194 1.25 -16.59 4.27
CA ARG A 194 2.47 -15.92 3.86
C ARG A 194 3.10 -15.16 5.02
N VAL A 195 4.36 -14.80 4.90
CA VAL A 195 5.08 -14.09 5.95
C VAL A 195 5.75 -12.84 5.42
N ASP A 196 5.91 -11.86 6.30
CA ASP A 196 6.70 -10.66 6.07
C ASP A 196 7.71 -10.52 7.20
N VAL A 197 8.97 -10.43 6.82
CA VAL A 197 10.10 -10.36 7.73
C VAL A 197 10.58 -8.92 7.94
N ASN A 198 10.16 -8.00 7.08
CA ASN A 198 10.55 -6.58 7.11
C ASN A 198 12.07 -6.38 7.28
N GLN A 199 12.88 -7.13 6.54
CA GLN A 199 14.35 -7.01 6.49
C GLN A 199 15.11 -7.49 7.76
N TYR A 200 14.43 -8.13 8.73
CA TYR A 200 15.04 -8.42 10.04
C TYR A 200 16.01 -9.59 10.04
N TRP A 201 16.01 -10.46 9.03
CA TRP A 201 16.92 -11.59 8.97
C TRP A 201 18.27 -11.26 8.29
N SER A 202 19.33 -11.83 8.82
CA SER A 202 20.58 -11.99 8.06
C SER A 202 20.42 -13.05 6.97
N ARG A 203 21.33 -13.09 5.99
CA ARG A 203 21.31 -14.13 4.94
C ARG A 203 21.25 -15.56 5.51
N ALA A 204 21.99 -15.82 6.60
CA ALA A 204 22.03 -17.16 7.22
C ALA A 204 20.68 -17.49 7.91
N GLN A 205 20.08 -16.52 8.61
CA GLN A 205 18.77 -16.69 9.20
C GLN A 205 17.66 -16.85 8.14
N ALA A 206 17.73 -16.09 7.05
CA ALA A 206 16.80 -16.23 5.93
C ALA A 206 16.90 -17.63 5.31
N ALA A 207 18.12 -18.13 5.08
CA ALA A 207 18.32 -19.47 4.50
C ALA A 207 17.75 -20.59 5.40
N ASP A 208 17.91 -20.51 6.73
CA ASP A 208 17.32 -21.48 7.68
C ASP A 208 15.80 -21.31 7.81
N GLY A 209 15.36 -20.05 7.98
CA GLY A 209 13.93 -19.73 8.18
C GLY A 209 13.07 -20.08 6.97
N ILE A 210 13.51 -19.71 5.77
CA ILE A 210 12.76 -19.98 4.53
C ILE A 210 12.63 -21.47 4.28
N ALA A 211 13.70 -22.25 4.49
CA ALA A 211 13.63 -23.71 4.34
C ALA A 211 12.53 -24.32 5.25
N ARG A 212 12.48 -23.93 6.53
CA ARG A 212 11.46 -24.40 7.48
C ARG A 212 10.04 -23.94 7.11
N LEU A 213 9.90 -22.71 6.63
CA LEU A 213 8.61 -22.14 6.23
C LEU A 213 8.08 -22.79 4.97
N GLN A 214 8.93 -23.03 3.98
CA GLN A 214 8.56 -23.78 2.76
C GLN A 214 8.10 -25.19 3.10
N ASP A 215 8.82 -25.92 3.97
CA ASP A 215 8.44 -27.25 4.45
C ASP A 215 7.08 -27.23 5.20
N ALA A 216 6.72 -26.10 5.81
CA ALA A 216 5.44 -25.88 6.48
C ALA A 216 4.31 -25.45 5.54
N GLY A 217 4.56 -25.31 4.22
CA GLY A 217 3.57 -24.94 3.21
C GLY A 217 3.36 -23.43 3.05
N VAL A 218 4.28 -22.59 3.55
CA VAL A 218 4.26 -21.15 3.28
C VAL A 218 4.67 -20.91 1.84
N VAL A 219 3.88 -20.13 1.11
CA VAL A 219 4.03 -19.96 -0.35
C VAL A 219 4.73 -18.67 -0.76
N LEU A 220 4.83 -17.69 0.15
CA LEU A 220 5.39 -16.37 -0.13
C LEU A 220 6.12 -15.83 1.09
N ILE A 221 7.37 -15.36 0.87
CA ILE A 221 8.23 -14.72 1.87
C ILE A 221 8.52 -13.29 1.42
N GLU A 222 8.02 -12.31 2.17
CA GLU A 222 8.19 -10.90 1.89
C GLU A 222 9.42 -10.34 2.58
N GLN A 223 10.26 -9.63 1.84
CA GLN A 223 11.47 -8.88 2.22
C GLN A 223 12.24 -9.51 3.39
N PRO A 224 12.80 -10.72 3.20
CA PRO A 224 13.45 -11.46 4.29
C PRO A 224 14.70 -10.80 4.83
N ILE A 225 15.48 -10.13 3.96
CA ILE A 225 16.75 -9.48 4.28
C ILE A 225 16.78 -8.02 3.82
N SER A 226 17.84 -7.29 4.16
CA SER A 226 18.00 -5.87 3.78
C SER A 226 17.70 -5.62 2.30
N SER A 227 16.95 -4.56 2.03
CA SER A 227 16.63 -4.09 0.67
C SER A 227 17.86 -3.70 -0.15
N ASP A 228 18.97 -3.39 0.50
CA ASP A 228 20.25 -3.09 -0.16
C ASP A 228 21.00 -4.35 -0.61
N ASP A 229 20.61 -5.52 -0.08
CA ASP A 229 21.28 -6.78 -0.36
C ASP A 229 20.66 -7.54 -1.56
N ILE A 230 20.76 -6.95 -2.73
CA ILE A 230 20.19 -7.51 -3.97
C ILE A 230 20.78 -8.89 -4.29
N ALA A 231 22.10 -9.07 -4.11
CA ALA A 231 22.73 -10.35 -4.34
C ALA A 231 22.25 -11.45 -3.38
N GLY A 232 21.94 -11.07 -2.14
CA GLY A 232 21.31 -11.95 -1.17
C GLY A 232 19.89 -12.33 -1.56
N MET A 233 19.07 -11.35 -1.97
CA MET A 233 17.69 -11.57 -2.44
C MET A 233 17.68 -12.52 -3.65
N ARG A 234 18.53 -12.28 -4.66
CA ARG A 234 18.71 -13.19 -5.80
C ARG A 234 19.06 -14.62 -5.37
N ALA A 235 20.04 -14.75 -4.48
CA ALA A 235 20.44 -16.08 -4.00
C ALA A 235 19.31 -16.83 -3.27
N LEU A 236 18.36 -16.13 -2.67
CA LEU A 236 17.15 -16.72 -2.08
C LEU A 236 16.16 -17.16 -3.16
N CYS A 237 15.92 -16.35 -4.20
CA CYS A 237 15.08 -16.72 -5.35
C CYS A 237 15.66 -17.97 -6.07
N ASP A 238 16.98 -18.01 -6.31
CA ASP A 238 17.64 -19.14 -6.97
C ASP A 238 17.60 -20.45 -6.14
N ARG A 239 17.37 -20.37 -4.83
CA ARG A 239 17.48 -21.49 -3.90
C ARG A 239 16.18 -22.13 -3.50
N PHE A 240 15.11 -21.37 -3.38
CA PHE A 240 13.84 -21.81 -2.81
C PHE A 240 12.73 -21.82 -3.85
N ASP A 241 11.76 -22.76 -3.70
CA ASP A 241 10.59 -22.87 -4.57
C ASP A 241 9.45 -21.94 -4.13
N CYS A 242 9.40 -21.52 -2.83
CA CYS A 242 8.46 -20.52 -2.39
C CYS A 242 8.86 -19.13 -2.93
N ALA A 243 7.87 -18.34 -3.31
CA ALA A 243 8.12 -17.04 -3.92
C ALA A 243 8.76 -16.05 -2.95
N ILE A 244 9.78 -15.35 -3.40
CA ILE A 244 10.47 -14.28 -2.66
C ILE A 244 9.98 -12.94 -3.18
N MET A 245 9.40 -12.12 -2.28
CA MET A 245 8.81 -10.85 -2.63
C MET A 245 9.69 -9.68 -2.18
N ALA A 246 9.89 -8.72 -3.07
CA ALA A 246 10.49 -7.43 -2.75
C ALA A 246 9.41 -6.43 -2.35
N ASP A 247 9.59 -5.73 -1.22
CA ASP A 247 8.72 -4.67 -0.70
C ASP A 247 9.47 -3.37 -0.45
N GLU A 248 10.18 -3.24 0.67
CA GLU A 248 10.92 -2.01 1.01
C GLU A 248 11.96 -1.62 -0.04
N ALA A 249 12.40 -2.59 -0.82
CA ALA A 249 13.31 -2.37 -1.94
C ALA A 249 12.71 -1.56 -3.11
N LEU A 250 11.38 -1.53 -3.24
CA LEU A 250 10.70 -0.97 -4.41
C LEU A 250 10.28 0.49 -4.20
N THR A 251 11.24 1.38 -4.29
CA THR A 251 11.02 2.82 -4.09
C THR A 251 10.71 3.58 -5.40
N GLY A 252 10.31 2.86 -6.43
CA GLY A 252 9.92 3.43 -7.73
C GLY A 252 10.54 2.68 -8.92
N PRO A 253 10.39 3.20 -10.15
CA PRO A 253 10.80 2.51 -11.37
C PRO A 253 12.29 2.13 -11.45
N ALA A 254 13.18 2.97 -10.89
CA ALA A 254 14.62 2.71 -10.93
C ALA A 254 15.02 1.49 -10.08
N SER A 255 14.47 1.39 -8.87
CA SER A 255 14.70 0.22 -8.00
C SER A 255 14.04 -1.03 -8.57
N ALA A 256 12.82 -0.92 -9.10
CA ALA A 256 12.14 -2.03 -9.77
C ALA A 256 12.94 -2.58 -10.95
N TRP A 257 13.47 -1.70 -11.80
CA TRP A 257 14.35 -2.09 -12.90
C TRP A 257 15.58 -2.84 -12.42
N ARG A 258 16.24 -2.33 -11.37
CA ARG A 258 17.42 -2.95 -10.78
C ARG A 258 17.12 -4.35 -10.24
N TYR A 259 16.02 -4.52 -9.48
CA TYR A 259 15.61 -5.82 -8.95
C TYR A 259 15.23 -6.80 -10.07
N ALA A 260 14.52 -6.31 -11.09
CA ALA A 260 14.14 -7.13 -12.25
C ALA A 260 15.37 -7.63 -13.05
N THR A 261 16.33 -6.75 -13.35
CA THR A 261 17.52 -7.12 -14.13
C THR A 261 18.46 -8.05 -13.39
N GLU A 262 18.47 -8.00 -12.06
CA GLU A 262 19.29 -8.89 -11.23
C GLU A 262 18.57 -10.22 -10.89
N GLY A 263 17.28 -10.37 -11.22
CA GLY A 263 16.50 -11.55 -10.84
C GLY A 263 16.38 -11.70 -9.32
N ALA A 264 16.19 -10.57 -8.61
CA ALA A 264 16.26 -10.52 -7.16
C ALA A 264 14.88 -10.55 -6.47
N ALA A 265 13.83 -10.90 -7.19
CA ALA A 265 12.48 -11.14 -6.66
C ALA A 265 11.62 -11.91 -7.67
N ASP A 266 10.76 -12.77 -7.16
CA ASP A 266 9.71 -13.47 -7.92
C ASP A 266 8.41 -12.66 -7.94
N VAL A 267 8.21 -11.79 -6.94
CA VAL A 267 7.01 -10.97 -6.75
C VAL A 267 7.41 -9.54 -6.36
N PHE A 268 6.72 -8.56 -6.91
CA PHE A 268 6.82 -7.16 -6.51
C PHE A 268 5.61 -6.73 -5.69
N SER A 269 5.85 -6.24 -4.48
CA SER A 269 4.84 -5.56 -3.65
C SER A 269 4.72 -4.10 -4.09
N ILE A 270 3.61 -3.77 -4.74
CA ILE A 270 3.39 -2.44 -5.31
C ILE A 270 2.66 -1.56 -4.30
N LYS A 271 3.28 -0.45 -3.91
CA LYS A 271 2.65 0.59 -3.08
C LYS A 271 2.70 1.91 -3.84
N ILE A 272 1.54 2.52 -4.08
CA ILE A 272 1.49 3.78 -4.86
C ILE A 272 2.27 4.90 -4.17
N ALA A 273 2.16 5.02 -2.86
CA ALA A 273 2.88 6.03 -2.06
C ALA A 273 4.40 5.81 -2.10
N GLN A 274 4.87 4.58 -1.87
CA GLN A 274 6.29 4.23 -1.90
C GLN A 274 6.90 4.41 -3.30
N SER A 275 6.12 4.16 -4.34
CA SER A 275 6.54 4.38 -5.73
C SER A 275 6.62 5.87 -6.12
N GLY A 276 5.93 6.76 -5.39
CA GLY A 276 5.88 8.19 -5.67
C GLY A 276 4.66 8.63 -6.49
N GLY A 277 3.61 7.80 -6.52
CA GLY A 277 2.33 8.07 -7.18
C GLY A 277 1.87 6.95 -8.10
N LEU A 278 0.65 7.13 -8.65
CA LEU A 278 -0.01 6.13 -9.50
C LEU A 278 0.75 5.91 -10.81
N THR A 279 1.23 6.99 -11.44
CA THR A 279 2.02 6.93 -12.68
C THR A 279 3.33 6.16 -12.48
N ALA A 280 4.01 6.39 -11.36
CA ALA A 280 5.25 5.68 -11.03
C ALA A 280 4.97 4.21 -10.72
N ALA A 281 3.92 3.90 -9.95
CA ALA A 281 3.49 2.53 -9.67
C ALA A 281 3.12 1.78 -10.97
N GLY A 282 2.42 2.42 -11.90
CA GLY A 282 2.13 1.86 -13.23
C GLY A 282 3.39 1.48 -14.02
N LYS A 283 4.45 2.31 -13.93
CA LYS A 283 5.76 1.98 -14.52
C LYS A 283 6.42 0.79 -13.84
N VAL A 284 6.32 0.68 -12.52
CA VAL A 284 6.81 -0.51 -11.77
C VAL A 284 6.09 -1.77 -12.23
N CYS A 285 4.76 -1.73 -12.36
CA CYS A 285 3.96 -2.84 -12.88
C CYS A 285 4.37 -3.22 -14.32
N ALA A 286 4.65 -2.25 -15.18
CA ALA A 286 5.10 -2.50 -16.55
C ALA A 286 6.48 -3.18 -16.60
N ILE A 287 7.41 -2.78 -15.73
CA ILE A 287 8.72 -3.42 -15.56
C ILE A 287 8.55 -4.86 -15.10
N ALA A 288 7.72 -5.09 -14.07
CA ALA A 288 7.42 -6.43 -13.56
C ALA A 288 6.86 -7.34 -14.68
N GLY A 289 5.86 -6.85 -15.42
CA GLY A 289 5.27 -7.59 -16.54
C GLY A 289 6.28 -7.94 -17.64
N ALA A 290 7.18 -7.00 -18.00
CA ALA A 290 8.23 -7.23 -18.99
C ALA A 290 9.29 -8.26 -18.49
N ALA A 291 9.50 -8.34 -17.19
CA ALA A 291 10.45 -9.27 -16.55
C ALA A 291 9.80 -10.58 -16.08
N HIS A 292 8.50 -10.80 -16.34
CA HIS A 292 7.74 -11.96 -15.86
C HIS A 292 7.74 -12.10 -14.33
N ILE A 293 7.79 -10.99 -13.61
CA ILE A 293 7.67 -10.92 -12.15
C ILE A 293 6.20 -10.72 -11.79
N ALA A 294 5.67 -11.53 -10.88
CA ALA A 294 4.30 -11.46 -10.43
C ALA A 294 4.03 -10.21 -9.57
N LEU A 295 2.76 -9.81 -9.46
CA LEU A 295 2.35 -8.62 -8.74
C LEU A 295 1.58 -8.94 -7.45
N TYR A 296 1.82 -8.12 -6.45
CA TYR A 296 1.08 -8.04 -5.20
C TYR A 296 0.78 -6.58 -4.87
N GLY A 297 -0.46 -6.27 -4.53
CA GLY A 297 -0.84 -4.92 -4.13
C GLY A 297 -0.54 -4.69 -2.65
N GLY A 298 0.57 -4.04 -2.35
CA GLY A 298 0.94 -3.67 -0.99
C GLY A 298 0.15 -2.48 -0.43
N THR A 299 0.36 -2.15 0.83
CA THR A 299 -0.29 -1.04 1.54
C THR A 299 0.69 -0.31 2.46
N MET A 300 0.39 0.96 2.71
CA MET A 300 0.94 1.76 3.82
C MET A 300 -0.07 1.86 4.97
N LEU A 301 -1.08 0.97 5.00
CA LEU A 301 -2.23 1.02 5.90
C LEU A 301 -3.05 2.32 5.72
N GLU A 302 -3.26 2.69 4.48
CA GLU A 302 -4.00 3.87 4.09
C GLU A 302 -5.43 3.86 4.63
N GLY A 303 -5.99 5.05 4.83
CA GLY A 303 -7.42 5.25 5.02
C GLY A 303 -8.22 4.98 3.74
N GLY A 304 -9.50 5.36 3.75
CA GLY A 304 -10.39 5.09 2.62
C GLY A 304 -9.98 5.74 1.31
N VAL A 305 -9.39 6.94 1.35
CA VAL A 305 -8.96 7.69 0.14
C VAL A 305 -7.75 7.01 -0.53
N GLY A 306 -6.70 6.71 0.22
CA GLY A 306 -5.50 6.07 -0.30
C GLY A 306 -5.77 4.63 -0.75
N THR A 307 -6.63 3.91 -0.01
CA THR A 307 -7.08 2.56 -0.38
C THR A 307 -7.88 2.57 -1.69
N ALA A 308 -8.79 3.54 -1.89
CA ALA A 308 -9.52 3.69 -3.16
C ALA A 308 -8.56 4.00 -4.32
N ALA A 309 -7.57 4.88 -4.12
CA ALA A 309 -6.56 5.19 -5.12
C ALA A 309 -5.75 3.94 -5.53
N SER A 310 -5.29 3.17 -4.52
CA SER A 310 -4.58 1.91 -4.74
C SER A 310 -5.45 0.88 -5.47
N ALA A 311 -6.73 0.77 -5.11
CA ALA A 311 -7.68 -0.12 -5.77
C ALA A 311 -7.85 0.20 -7.27
N HIS A 312 -7.99 1.48 -7.61
CA HIS A 312 -8.05 1.91 -9.02
C HIS A 312 -6.77 1.61 -9.79
N ALA A 313 -5.61 1.91 -9.19
CA ALA A 313 -4.31 1.65 -9.80
C ALA A 313 -4.10 0.16 -10.06
N PHE A 314 -4.38 -0.69 -9.08
CA PHE A 314 -4.19 -2.13 -9.18
C PHE A 314 -5.20 -2.78 -10.13
N ALA A 315 -6.45 -2.32 -10.13
CA ALA A 315 -7.45 -2.80 -11.08
C ALA A 315 -7.11 -2.47 -12.53
N ALA A 316 -6.36 -1.40 -12.79
CA ALA A 316 -5.89 -1.01 -14.12
C ALA A 316 -4.56 -1.67 -14.52
N ALA A 317 -3.69 -1.98 -13.56
CA ALA A 317 -2.34 -2.49 -13.82
C ALA A 317 -2.30 -3.90 -14.43
N GLY A 318 -3.29 -4.74 -14.15
CA GLY A 318 -3.37 -6.12 -14.63
C GLY A 318 -3.73 -7.10 -13.50
N ALA A 319 -3.32 -8.36 -13.67
CA ALA A 319 -3.55 -9.35 -12.63
C ALA A 319 -2.65 -9.07 -11.42
N MET A 320 -3.26 -8.99 -10.24
CA MET A 320 -2.57 -9.07 -8.96
C MET A 320 -2.57 -10.54 -8.53
N GLU A 321 -1.63 -11.32 -9.08
CA GLU A 321 -1.60 -12.77 -8.95
C GLU A 321 -1.58 -13.22 -7.49
N TRP A 322 -0.97 -12.40 -6.64
CA TRP A 322 -0.87 -12.66 -5.21
C TRP A 322 -1.91 -11.93 -4.36
N GLY A 323 -2.87 -11.23 -5.00
CA GLY A 323 -3.88 -10.41 -4.31
C GLY A 323 -3.31 -9.09 -3.80
N THR A 324 -3.94 -8.53 -2.77
CA THR A 324 -3.58 -7.22 -2.21
C THR A 324 -3.62 -7.23 -0.67
N GLU A 325 -3.14 -6.15 -0.06
CA GLU A 325 -3.28 -5.84 1.37
C GLU A 325 -4.15 -4.61 1.62
N LEU A 326 -5.11 -4.33 0.77
CA LEU A 326 -5.96 -3.14 0.87
C LEU A 326 -6.98 -3.24 2.02
N PHE A 327 -6.51 -3.59 3.21
CA PHE A 327 -7.33 -3.72 4.42
C PHE A 327 -7.22 -2.52 5.37
N GLY A 328 -6.47 -1.47 5.05
CA GLY A 328 -6.26 -0.32 5.92
C GLY A 328 -7.54 0.22 6.57
N PRO A 329 -8.62 0.50 5.81
CA PRO A 329 -9.91 0.96 6.38
C PRO A 329 -10.52 -0.02 7.39
N LEU A 330 -10.30 -1.33 7.23
CA LEU A 330 -10.83 -2.35 8.16
C LEU A 330 -10.05 -2.40 9.48
N LEU A 331 -8.86 -1.80 9.54
CA LEU A 331 -8.07 -1.66 10.76
C LEU A 331 -8.45 -0.42 11.58
N LEU A 332 -9.15 0.53 10.98
CA LEU A 332 -9.57 1.77 11.63
C LEU A 332 -10.89 1.58 12.39
N ALA A 333 -10.99 2.21 13.56
CA ALA A 333 -12.20 2.17 14.39
C ALA A 333 -13.27 3.14 13.89
N ASP A 334 -12.86 4.17 13.16
CA ASP A 334 -13.73 5.22 12.62
C ASP A 334 -13.46 5.44 11.13
N GLU A 335 -14.50 5.85 10.40
CA GLU A 335 -14.43 6.15 8.97
C GLU A 335 -14.53 7.67 8.75
N ILE A 336 -13.79 8.14 7.75
CA ILE A 336 -13.81 9.54 7.30
C ILE A 336 -14.41 9.71 5.90
N LEU A 337 -14.91 8.63 5.30
CA LEU A 337 -15.69 8.70 4.07
C LEU A 337 -17.19 8.81 4.39
N GLU A 338 -17.97 9.46 3.51
CA GLU A 338 -19.43 9.49 3.59
C GLU A 338 -20.02 8.08 3.50
N GLU A 339 -19.44 7.22 2.67
CA GLU A 339 -19.77 5.79 2.51
C GLU A 339 -18.49 4.95 2.56
N PRO A 340 -18.43 3.92 3.43
CA PRO A 340 -17.26 3.07 3.53
C PRO A 340 -17.02 2.27 2.25
N LEU A 341 -15.77 1.88 2.01
CA LEU A 341 -15.41 0.96 0.94
C LEU A 341 -16.07 -0.42 1.16
N ILE A 342 -16.47 -1.06 0.07
CA ILE A 342 -17.22 -2.32 0.11
C ILE A 342 -16.26 -3.50 0.03
N TYR A 343 -16.25 -4.33 1.09
CA TYR A 343 -15.53 -5.60 1.16
C TYR A 343 -16.53 -6.76 1.20
N ARG A 344 -16.45 -7.66 0.25
CA ARG A 344 -17.30 -8.88 0.20
C ARG A 344 -16.58 -10.01 -0.51
N ASP A 345 -16.90 -11.24 -0.12
CA ASP A 345 -16.37 -12.45 -0.76
C ASP A 345 -14.83 -12.43 -0.89
N TYR A 346 -14.16 -12.09 0.21
CA TYR A 346 -12.70 -12.01 0.34
C TYR A 346 -12.03 -10.89 -0.49
N ALA A 347 -12.80 -9.95 -1.03
CA ALA A 347 -12.28 -8.94 -1.95
C ALA A 347 -12.83 -7.54 -1.66
N LEU A 348 -12.02 -6.52 -1.94
CA LEU A 348 -12.42 -5.13 -2.05
C LEU A 348 -13.05 -4.89 -3.41
N GLN A 349 -14.26 -4.29 -3.44
CA GLN A 349 -14.90 -3.84 -4.66
C GLN A 349 -14.27 -2.52 -5.11
N VAL A 350 -13.82 -2.46 -6.35
CA VAL A 350 -13.22 -1.23 -6.93
C VAL A 350 -14.33 -0.19 -7.11
N PRO A 351 -14.18 1.03 -6.56
CA PRO A 351 -15.21 2.07 -6.74
C PRO A 351 -15.45 2.40 -8.21
N THR A 352 -16.66 2.79 -8.57
CA THR A 352 -17.07 3.02 -9.97
C THR A 352 -17.51 4.45 -10.27
N GLY A 353 -17.58 5.30 -9.24
CA GLY A 353 -17.91 6.72 -9.40
C GLY A 353 -16.79 7.53 -10.06
N PRO A 354 -17.07 8.75 -10.54
CA PRO A 354 -16.08 9.66 -11.10
C PRO A 354 -14.94 9.95 -10.10
N GLY A 355 -13.72 10.08 -10.60
CA GLY A 355 -12.53 10.24 -9.78
C GLY A 355 -12.25 8.98 -8.98
N LEU A 356 -12.01 9.12 -7.69
CA LEU A 356 -11.84 8.01 -6.73
C LEU A 356 -13.15 7.27 -6.45
N GLY A 357 -14.32 7.84 -6.81
CA GLY A 357 -15.61 7.26 -6.51
C GLY A 357 -15.96 7.22 -5.02
N VAL A 358 -15.23 7.96 -4.20
CA VAL A 358 -15.46 8.13 -2.75
C VAL A 358 -15.50 9.62 -2.39
N ARG A 359 -16.11 9.95 -1.26
CA ARG A 359 -16.18 11.33 -0.75
C ARG A 359 -15.77 11.38 0.71
N VAL A 360 -15.03 12.41 1.08
CA VAL A 360 -14.62 12.64 2.48
C VAL A 360 -15.75 13.38 3.21
N ASP A 361 -16.19 12.80 4.32
CA ASP A 361 -17.03 13.46 5.31
C ASP A 361 -16.17 14.47 6.08
N ARG A 362 -16.36 15.76 5.80
CA ARG A 362 -15.58 16.86 6.39
C ARG A 362 -15.82 16.99 7.89
N ASP A 363 -17.01 16.65 8.38
CA ASP A 363 -17.35 16.73 9.81
C ASP A 363 -16.68 15.54 10.55
N ALA A 364 -16.68 14.36 9.95
CA ALA A 364 -15.93 13.22 10.47
C ALA A 364 -14.41 13.52 10.51
N LEU A 365 -13.87 14.04 9.41
CA LEU A 365 -12.45 14.42 9.34
C LEU A 365 -12.07 15.45 10.42
N ALA A 366 -12.91 16.46 10.65
CA ALA A 366 -12.63 17.51 11.65
C ALA A 366 -12.51 16.95 13.09
N ARG A 367 -13.18 15.83 13.41
CA ARG A 367 -13.06 15.18 14.73
C ARG A 367 -11.68 14.61 15.00
N PHE A 368 -10.96 14.20 13.97
CA PHE A 368 -9.66 13.54 14.07
C PHE A 368 -8.50 14.42 13.61
N ALA A 369 -8.80 15.63 13.08
CA ALA A 369 -7.79 16.54 12.59
C ALA A 369 -6.87 17.02 13.72
N ARG A 370 -5.55 16.98 13.46
CA ARG A 370 -4.56 17.62 14.36
C ARG A 370 -4.68 19.14 14.27
N ASN A 371 -4.66 19.78 15.43
CA ASN A 371 -4.63 21.24 15.58
C ASN A 371 -3.29 21.84 15.12
#